data_fc896af789818f22cb25a35c2328c9eb
#
_entry.id   fc896af789818f22cb25a35c2328c9eb
#
_cell.length_a   1.000
_cell.length_b   1.000
_cell.length_c   1.000
_cell.angle_alpha   90.00
_cell.angle_beta   90.00
_cell.angle_gamma   90.00
#
_symmetry.space_group_name_H-M   'P 1'
#
loop_
_entity.id
_entity.type
_entity.pdbx_description
1 polymer ?
#
loop_
_entity_poly.entity_id
_entity_poly.type
_entity_poly.pdbx_seq_one_letter_code
_entity_poly.pdbx_strand_id
1 'polypeptide(L)'
;MYKRQNSYYAGIINLALINIMLAVSLNLIVGFTGKLCLGHAGFMSIGAYLSAILTQKAEIPFIVSIFIGAIIACIIAALIGYPTLRLTGDYFAITTLAFCEIIRIVIMNIDFIGGARGLTGIPKKTNFTIAFIFAVITIVIIYNIIHSSQGRAMLSVRENEIAAESMGINAFKYKIMAFVIGAFFAGLAGGLYAHYMGYIQPTAFDFNKSIDYLTFVVFGGMGSLSGSVIATIILTFLPELLRGFQNFRMILYPLALIILMIFRPQGLLGDKEITFKIFKLDKLKKNSDIENGKEA
;
A
#
# COMPACT_ATOMS: atom_id res chain seq x y z
N MET A 1 34.35 -4.79 5.41
CA MET A 1 33.36 -3.71 5.69
C MET A 1 32.42 -3.43 4.52
N TYR A 2 32.87 -3.26 3.31
CA TYR A 2 32.05 -2.93 2.12
C TYR A 2 30.90 -3.93 1.81
N LYS A 3 31.11 -5.24 1.90
CA LYS A 3 30.06 -6.25 1.65
C LYS A 3 28.90 -6.21 2.64
N ARG A 4 29.13 -5.79 3.88
CA ARG A 4 28.11 -5.71 4.94
C ARG A 4 27.22 -4.47 4.77
N GLN A 5 27.79 -3.38 4.27
CA GLN A 5 27.08 -2.14 3.97
C GLN A 5 26.14 -2.32 2.76
N ASN A 6 26.58 -2.97 1.69
CA ASN A 6 25.74 -3.28 0.52
C ASN A 6 24.54 -4.18 0.88
N SER A 7 24.73 -5.15 1.78
CA SER A 7 23.63 -6.02 2.23
C SER A 7 22.59 -5.27 3.07
N TYR A 8 22.99 -4.26 3.81
CA TYR A 8 22.12 -3.43 4.63
C TYR A 8 21.22 -2.53 3.75
N TYR A 9 21.81 -1.78 2.82
CA TYR A 9 21.04 -0.94 1.89
C TYR A 9 20.11 -1.76 0.99
N ALA A 10 20.53 -2.93 0.54
CA ALA A 10 19.66 -3.87 -0.17
C ALA A 10 18.46 -4.28 0.68
N GLY A 11 18.63 -4.39 1.99
CA GLY A 11 17.55 -4.65 2.94
C GLY A 11 16.51 -3.54 2.98
N ILE A 12 16.95 -2.29 3.08
CA ILE A 12 16.06 -1.13 3.11
C ILE A 12 15.29 -0.99 1.78
N ILE A 13 15.96 -1.23 0.66
CA ILE A 13 15.32 -1.18 -0.65
C ILE A 13 14.21 -2.24 -0.77
N ASN A 14 14.45 -3.48 -0.29
CA ASN A 14 13.40 -4.51 -0.28
C ASN A 14 12.19 -4.10 0.58
N LEU A 15 12.43 -3.52 1.74
CA LEU A 15 11.35 -2.98 2.59
C LEU A 15 10.62 -1.82 1.91
N ALA A 16 11.34 -0.94 1.22
CA ALA A 16 10.74 0.15 0.47
C ALA A 16 9.82 -0.37 -0.64
N LEU A 17 10.23 -1.42 -1.38
CA LEU A 17 9.39 -2.03 -2.41
C LEU A 17 8.10 -2.65 -1.85
N ILE A 18 8.19 -3.33 -0.71
CA ILE A 18 7.02 -3.88 -0.02
C ILE A 18 6.11 -2.77 0.49
N ASN A 19 6.68 -1.72 1.09
CA ASN A 19 5.93 -0.55 1.54
C ASN A 19 5.25 0.19 0.38
N ILE A 20 5.88 0.26 -0.80
CA ILE A 20 5.28 0.82 -2.02
C ILE A 20 4.01 0.05 -2.40
N MET A 21 4.05 -1.29 -2.38
CA MET A 21 2.88 -2.10 -2.67
C MET A 21 1.74 -1.78 -1.68
N LEU A 22 2.05 -1.65 -0.39
CA LEU A 22 1.09 -1.33 0.66
C LEU A 22 0.53 0.09 0.52
N ALA A 23 1.38 1.08 0.24
CA ALA A 23 0.95 2.46 0.06
C ALA A 23 0.08 2.61 -1.19
N VAL A 24 0.49 2.04 -2.32
CA VAL A 24 -0.26 2.11 -3.59
C VAL A 24 -1.62 1.39 -3.47
N SER A 25 -1.65 0.24 -2.81
CA SER A 25 -2.90 -0.50 -2.57
C SER A 25 -3.83 0.21 -1.59
N LEU A 26 -3.30 0.87 -0.56
CA LEU A 26 -4.07 1.70 0.35
C LEU A 26 -4.57 2.98 -0.32
N ASN A 27 -3.76 3.59 -1.20
CA ASN A 27 -4.16 4.77 -1.96
C ASN A 27 -5.35 4.50 -2.89
N LEU A 28 -5.49 3.28 -3.42
CA LEU A 28 -6.69 2.88 -4.17
C LEU A 28 -7.95 3.00 -3.31
N ILE A 29 -7.88 2.67 -2.02
CA ILE A 29 -9.00 2.77 -1.08
C ILE A 29 -9.20 4.22 -0.65
N VAL A 30 -8.17 4.83 -0.04
CA VAL A 30 -8.28 6.15 0.59
C VAL A 30 -8.35 7.26 -0.47
N GLY A 31 -7.45 7.21 -1.44
CA GLY A 31 -7.26 8.27 -2.43
C GLY A 31 -8.33 8.29 -3.52
N PHE A 32 -8.79 7.12 -3.98
CA PHE A 32 -9.71 7.05 -5.13
C PHE A 32 -11.17 6.80 -4.74
N THR A 33 -11.47 6.29 -3.53
CA THR A 33 -12.87 6.17 -3.07
C THR A 33 -13.22 7.10 -1.91
N GLY A 34 -12.24 7.84 -1.37
CA GLY A 34 -12.45 8.77 -0.27
C GLY A 34 -12.78 8.13 1.08
N LYS A 35 -12.56 6.82 1.22
CA LYS A 35 -12.86 6.09 2.47
C LYS A 35 -11.58 5.84 3.27
N LEU A 36 -11.48 6.48 4.43
CA LEU A 36 -10.34 6.33 5.33
C LEU A 36 -10.29 4.90 5.90
N CYS A 37 -9.25 4.14 5.56
CA CYS A 37 -9.05 2.77 6.03
C CYS A 37 -7.84 2.69 6.97
N LEU A 38 -8.06 2.26 8.22
CA LEU A 38 -7.03 2.06 9.24
C LEU A 38 -6.73 0.58 9.52
N GLY A 39 -7.32 -0.32 8.73
CA GLY A 39 -7.18 -1.77 8.90
C GLY A 39 -6.20 -2.44 7.94
N HIS A 40 -5.41 -1.69 7.17
CA HIS A 40 -4.61 -2.24 6.08
C HIS A 40 -3.53 -3.23 6.54
N ALA A 41 -2.91 -2.98 7.71
CA ALA A 41 -1.95 -3.89 8.32
C ALA A 41 -2.58 -5.24 8.72
N GLY A 42 -3.88 -5.28 9.01
CA GLY A 42 -4.61 -6.53 9.27
C GLY A 42 -4.63 -7.45 8.04
N PHE A 43 -4.92 -6.91 6.84
CA PHE A 43 -4.88 -7.70 5.60
C PHE A 43 -3.46 -8.13 5.23
N MET A 44 -2.47 -7.28 5.49
CA MET A 44 -1.06 -7.64 5.38
C MET A 44 -0.72 -8.81 6.31
N SER A 45 -1.20 -8.82 7.56
CA SER A 45 -0.93 -9.89 8.53
C SER A 45 -1.52 -11.22 8.08
N ILE A 46 -2.76 -11.23 7.55
CA ILE A 46 -3.39 -12.43 7.01
C ILE A 46 -2.52 -13.05 5.91
N GLY A 47 -2.12 -12.25 4.92
CA GLY A 47 -1.25 -12.71 3.84
C GLY A 47 0.10 -13.22 4.34
N ALA A 48 0.72 -12.53 5.30
CA ALA A 48 1.99 -12.90 5.90
C ALA A 48 1.94 -14.26 6.61
N TYR A 49 0.99 -14.42 7.53
CA TYR A 49 0.87 -15.65 8.32
C TYR A 49 0.43 -16.85 7.46
N LEU A 50 -0.56 -16.67 6.59
CA LEU A 50 -1.01 -17.76 5.73
C LEU A 50 0.08 -18.22 4.77
N SER A 51 0.77 -17.31 4.09
CA SER A 51 1.85 -17.69 3.19
C SER A 51 3.01 -18.37 3.93
N ALA A 52 3.33 -17.91 5.14
CA ALA A 52 4.37 -18.50 5.97
C ALA A 52 4.02 -19.93 6.42
N ILE A 53 2.77 -20.15 6.88
CA ILE A 53 2.28 -21.49 7.28
C ILE A 53 2.27 -22.45 6.10
N LEU A 54 1.74 -22.04 4.95
CA LEU A 54 1.67 -22.86 3.75
C LEU A 54 3.05 -23.26 3.25
N THR A 55 4.02 -22.37 3.34
CA THR A 55 5.39 -22.64 2.91
C THR A 55 6.15 -23.51 3.90
N GLN A 56 5.92 -23.33 5.21
CA GLN A 56 6.69 -24.00 6.26
C GLN A 56 6.12 -25.37 6.64
N LYS A 57 4.78 -25.47 6.72
CA LYS A 57 4.11 -26.69 7.19
C LYS A 57 3.53 -27.55 6.07
N ALA A 58 3.04 -26.92 5.01
CA ALA A 58 2.44 -27.63 3.87
C ALA A 58 3.40 -27.77 2.69
N GLU A 59 4.63 -27.26 2.78
CA GLU A 59 5.69 -27.34 1.75
C GLU A 59 5.25 -26.82 0.37
N ILE A 60 4.22 -25.97 0.34
CA ILE A 60 3.69 -25.41 -0.91
C ILE A 60 4.72 -24.44 -1.51
N PRO A 61 4.88 -24.41 -2.84
CA PRO A 61 5.78 -23.48 -3.51
C PRO A 61 5.49 -22.02 -3.10
N PHE A 62 6.56 -21.24 -2.84
CA PHE A 62 6.51 -19.88 -2.33
C PHE A 62 5.53 -18.95 -3.07
N ILE A 63 5.57 -18.94 -4.41
CA ILE A 63 4.70 -18.08 -5.22
C ILE A 63 3.24 -18.45 -5.01
N VAL A 64 2.91 -19.74 -5.01
CA VAL A 64 1.54 -20.21 -4.81
C VAL A 64 1.04 -19.85 -3.41
N SER A 65 1.89 -20.00 -2.39
CA SER A 65 1.56 -19.65 -1.00
C SER A 65 1.21 -18.18 -0.82
N ILE A 66 1.95 -17.28 -1.48
CA ILE A 66 1.67 -15.83 -1.44
C ILE A 66 0.32 -15.53 -2.08
N PHE A 67 0.02 -16.12 -3.25
CA PHE A 67 -1.26 -15.90 -3.92
C PHE A 67 -2.43 -16.43 -3.11
N ILE A 68 -2.30 -17.62 -2.49
CA ILE A 68 -3.34 -18.17 -1.60
C ILE A 68 -3.57 -17.22 -0.41
N GLY A 69 -2.50 -16.74 0.23
CA GLY A 69 -2.58 -15.76 1.31
C GLY A 69 -3.30 -14.47 0.90
N ALA A 70 -3.01 -13.96 -0.29
CA ALA A 70 -3.64 -12.78 -0.84
C ALA A 70 -5.14 -13.00 -1.17
N ILE A 71 -5.49 -14.16 -1.73
CA ILE A 71 -6.88 -14.51 -2.01
C ILE A 71 -7.69 -14.62 -0.71
N ILE A 72 -7.14 -15.22 0.33
CA ILE A 72 -7.82 -15.32 1.63
C ILE A 72 -7.97 -13.92 2.26
N ALA A 73 -6.95 -13.06 2.17
CA ALA A 73 -7.06 -11.66 2.61
C ALA A 73 -8.18 -10.92 1.83
N CYS A 74 -8.30 -11.16 0.53
CA CYS A 74 -9.34 -10.63 -0.33
C CYS A 74 -10.75 -11.11 0.09
N ILE A 75 -10.91 -12.41 0.39
CA ILE A 75 -12.19 -12.99 0.85
C ILE A 75 -12.60 -12.40 2.22
N ILE A 76 -11.66 -12.31 3.15
CA ILE A 76 -11.90 -11.72 4.47
C ILE A 76 -12.24 -10.23 4.31
N ALA A 77 -11.55 -9.50 3.43
CA ALA A 77 -11.88 -8.11 3.13
C ALA A 77 -13.29 -7.96 2.55
N ALA A 78 -13.72 -8.85 1.65
CA ALA A 78 -15.08 -8.83 1.11
C ALA A 78 -16.13 -9.07 2.21
N LEU A 79 -15.88 -10.03 3.08
CA LEU A 79 -16.78 -10.38 4.18
C LEU A 79 -16.92 -9.24 5.20
N ILE A 80 -15.82 -8.58 5.52
CA ILE A 80 -15.80 -7.42 6.42
C ILE A 80 -16.32 -6.17 5.73
N GLY A 81 -15.91 -5.94 4.48
CA GLY A 81 -16.26 -4.76 3.69
C GLY A 81 -17.76 -4.66 3.44
N TYR A 82 -18.44 -5.79 3.28
CA TYR A 82 -19.87 -5.79 2.98
C TYR A 82 -20.72 -5.07 4.06
N PRO A 83 -20.58 -5.35 5.36
CA PRO A 83 -21.30 -4.59 6.40
C PRO A 83 -20.67 -3.21 6.68
N THR A 84 -19.34 -3.08 6.64
CA THR A 84 -18.65 -1.88 7.13
C THR A 84 -18.69 -0.71 6.14
N LEU A 85 -18.67 -0.97 4.82
CA LEU A 85 -18.76 0.07 3.80
C LEU A 85 -20.12 0.77 3.72
N ARG A 86 -21.13 0.24 4.41
CA ARG A 86 -22.43 0.91 4.59
C ARG A 86 -22.38 2.01 5.66
N LEU A 87 -21.34 2.00 6.50
CA LEU A 87 -21.14 3.03 7.52
C LEU A 87 -20.69 4.34 6.84
N THR A 88 -21.19 5.44 7.38
CA THR A 88 -20.90 6.78 6.88
C THR A 88 -19.80 7.45 7.71
N GLY A 89 -19.07 8.39 7.11
CA GLY A 89 -18.04 9.18 7.79
C GLY A 89 -16.93 8.32 8.39
N ASP A 90 -16.50 8.69 9.59
CA ASP A 90 -15.33 8.09 10.26
C ASP A 90 -15.61 6.72 10.88
N TYR A 91 -16.88 6.30 10.96
CA TYR A 91 -17.22 4.98 11.49
C TYR A 91 -16.61 3.83 10.71
N PHE A 92 -16.42 4.01 9.39
CA PHE A 92 -15.71 3.03 8.58
C PHE A 92 -14.23 2.89 9.02
N ALA A 93 -13.56 4.02 9.27
CA ALA A 93 -12.17 4.02 9.73
C ALA A 93 -12.02 3.31 11.08
N ILE A 94 -12.91 3.62 12.05
CA ILE A 94 -12.92 3.00 13.38
C ILE A 94 -13.17 1.49 13.28
N THR A 95 -14.11 1.08 12.42
CA THR A 95 -14.45 -0.33 12.27
C THR A 95 -13.30 -1.12 11.59
N THR A 96 -12.64 -0.55 10.59
CA THR A 96 -11.48 -1.19 9.97
C THR A 96 -10.30 -1.30 10.93
N LEU A 97 -10.11 -0.30 11.81
CA LEU A 97 -9.13 -0.35 12.89
C LEU A 97 -9.46 -1.49 13.87
N ALA A 98 -10.70 -1.56 14.34
CA ALA A 98 -11.14 -2.61 15.24
C ALA A 98 -10.92 -4.00 14.64
N PHE A 99 -11.16 -4.14 13.34
CA PHE A 99 -10.89 -5.38 12.61
C PHE A 99 -9.41 -5.74 12.57
N CYS A 100 -8.53 -4.78 12.34
CA CYS A 100 -7.08 -4.98 12.39
C CYS A 100 -6.66 -5.56 13.75
N GLU A 101 -7.17 -4.97 14.84
CA GLU A 101 -6.88 -5.43 16.19
C GLU A 101 -7.49 -6.80 16.49
N ILE A 102 -8.71 -7.08 16.02
CA ILE A 102 -9.31 -8.42 16.15
C ILE A 102 -8.47 -9.47 15.45
N ILE A 103 -8.04 -9.23 14.20
CA ILE A 103 -7.16 -10.15 13.46
C ILE A 103 -5.86 -10.37 14.23
N ARG A 104 -5.25 -9.31 14.73
CA ARG A 104 -4.02 -9.38 15.52
C ARG A 104 -4.20 -10.23 16.78
N ILE A 105 -5.27 -10.00 17.54
CA ILE A 105 -5.58 -10.75 18.76
C ILE A 105 -5.89 -12.22 18.44
N VAL A 106 -6.63 -12.50 17.37
CA VAL A 106 -6.91 -13.87 16.93
C VAL A 106 -5.59 -14.60 16.62
N ILE A 107 -4.69 -13.97 15.86
CA ILE A 107 -3.39 -14.55 15.56
C ILE A 107 -2.57 -14.80 16.83
N MET A 108 -2.61 -13.90 17.82
CA MET A 108 -1.90 -14.05 19.09
C MET A 108 -2.39 -15.23 19.93
N ASN A 109 -3.66 -15.62 19.79
CA ASN A 109 -4.28 -16.69 20.56
C ASN A 109 -4.24 -18.07 19.89
N ILE A 110 -3.70 -18.17 18.68
CA ILE A 110 -3.57 -19.44 17.98
C ILE A 110 -2.14 -19.97 18.14
N ASP A 111 -1.94 -20.92 19.05
CA ASP A 111 -0.62 -21.54 19.34
C ASP A 111 -0.02 -22.23 18.12
N PHE A 112 -0.85 -22.80 17.25
CA PHE A 112 -0.41 -23.50 16.02
C PHE A 112 0.43 -22.61 15.09
N ILE A 113 0.21 -21.29 15.10
CA ILE A 113 0.92 -20.32 14.26
C ILE A 113 1.98 -19.52 15.03
N GLY A 114 2.33 -19.98 16.24
CA GLY A 114 3.35 -19.37 17.09
C GLY A 114 2.78 -18.42 18.13
N GLY A 115 1.48 -18.13 18.12
CA GLY A 115 0.79 -17.30 19.10
C GLY A 115 1.45 -15.94 19.30
N ALA A 116 1.51 -15.47 20.55
CA ALA A 116 2.16 -14.20 20.90
C ALA A 116 3.68 -14.17 20.65
N ARG A 117 4.33 -15.33 20.58
CA ARG A 117 5.79 -15.42 20.29
C ARG A 117 6.12 -15.16 18.82
N GLY A 118 5.11 -15.28 17.95
CA GLY A 118 5.28 -15.16 16.51
C GLY A 118 5.80 -16.45 15.84
N LEU A 119 5.82 -16.44 14.52
CA LEU A 119 6.26 -17.56 13.68
C LEU A 119 7.71 -17.36 13.27
N THR A 120 8.57 -18.34 13.64
CA THR A 120 9.99 -18.37 13.31
C THR A 120 10.30 -19.44 12.27
N GLY A 121 11.46 -19.36 11.62
CA GLY A 121 11.91 -20.39 10.68
C GLY A 121 11.28 -20.31 9.31
N ILE A 122 10.71 -19.16 8.94
CA ILE A 122 10.14 -18.93 7.60
C ILE A 122 11.27 -18.92 6.56
N PRO A 123 11.16 -19.71 5.47
CA PRO A 123 12.19 -19.74 4.44
C PRO A 123 12.33 -18.35 3.79
N LYS A 124 13.55 -17.80 3.79
CA LYS A 124 13.84 -16.51 3.14
C LYS A 124 13.94 -16.69 1.64
N LYS A 125 12.83 -16.53 0.94
CA LYS A 125 12.73 -16.68 -0.52
C LYS A 125 12.50 -15.36 -1.25
N THR A 126 12.20 -14.26 -0.53
CA THR A 126 12.01 -12.94 -1.11
C THR A 126 13.36 -12.28 -1.35
N ASN A 127 13.73 -12.12 -2.62
CA ASN A 127 14.90 -11.38 -3.10
C ASN A 127 14.48 -10.05 -3.69
N PHE A 128 15.45 -9.15 -3.92
CA PHE A 128 15.20 -7.86 -4.57
C PHE A 128 14.44 -7.98 -5.89
N THR A 129 14.84 -8.92 -6.75
CA THR A 129 14.20 -9.13 -8.06
C THR A 129 12.71 -9.47 -7.92
N ILE A 130 12.37 -10.36 -6.98
CA ILE A 130 10.98 -10.77 -6.74
C ILE A 130 10.18 -9.60 -6.18
N ALA A 131 10.69 -8.92 -5.17
CA ALA A 131 10.03 -7.75 -4.58
C ALA A 131 9.81 -6.65 -5.62
N PHE A 132 10.80 -6.38 -6.48
CA PHE A 132 10.70 -5.40 -7.55
C PHE A 132 9.64 -5.77 -8.61
N ILE A 133 9.63 -7.02 -9.06
CA ILE A 133 8.64 -7.51 -10.02
C ILE A 133 7.22 -7.35 -9.46
N PHE A 134 6.98 -7.79 -8.22
CA PHE A 134 5.66 -7.68 -7.60
C PHE A 134 5.26 -6.21 -7.35
N ALA A 135 6.19 -5.34 -6.97
CA ALA A 135 5.93 -3.91 -6.81
C ALA A 135 5.53 -3.27 -8.15
N VAL A 136 6.26 -3.55 -9.24
CA VAL A 136 5.93 -3.04 -10.58
C VAL A 136 4.58 -3.58 -11.04
N ILE A 137 4.32 -4.88 -10.88
CA ILE A 137 3.02 -5.49 -11.23
C ILE A 137 1.88 -4.80 -10.47
N THR A 138 2.04 -4.57 -9.16
CA THR A 138 1.05 -3.88 -8.33
C THR A 138 0.78 -2.47 -8.84
N ILE A 139 1.82 -1.71 -9.11
CA ILE A 139 1.69 -0.34 -9.65
C ILE A 139 0.98 -0.36 -11.00
N VAL A 140 1.38 -1.22 -11.93
CA VAL A 140 0.79 -1.30 -13.28
C VAL A 140 -0.69 -1.71 -13.22
N ILE A 141 -1.03 -2.71 -12.41
CA ILE A 141 -2.43 -3.15 -12.29
C ILE A 141 -3.29 -2.04 -11.69
N ILE A 142 -2.85 -1.42 -10.59
CA ILE A 142 -3.61 -0.34 -9.94
C ILE A 142 -3.70 0.88 -10.86
N TYR A 143 -2.63 1.24 -11.56
CA TYR A 143 -2.63 2.30 -12.57
C TYR A 143 -3.68 2.06 -13.67
N ASN A 144 -3.73 0.84 -14.21
CA ASN A 144 -4.71 0.47 -15.22
C ASN A 144 -6.15 0.52 -14.69
N ILE A 145 -6.38 0.09 -13.45
CA ILE A 145 -7.70 0.15 -12.80
C ILE A 145 -8.15 1.61 -12.68
N ILE A 146 -7.29 2.49 -12.19
CA ILE A 146 -7.60 3.90 -11.98
C ILE A 146 -7.92 4.63 -13.29
N HIS A 147 -7.20 4.31 -14.37
CA HIS A 147 -7.42 4.92 -15.68
C HIS A 147 -8.56 4.28 -16.49
N SER A 148 -9.16 3.20 -15.98
CA SER A 148 -10.31 2.53 -16.58
C SER A 148 -11.63 3.28 -16.32
N SER A 149 -12.73 2.80 -16.90
CA SER A 149 -14.08 3.28 -16.57
C SER A 149 -14.44 3.07 -15.09
N GLN A 150 -13.92 2.00 -14.49
CA GLN A 150 -14.14 1.69 -13.07
C GLN A 150 -13.45 2.71 -12.15
N GLY A 151 -12.22 3.13 -12.48
CA GLY A 151 -11.50 4.15 -11.73
C GLY A 151 -12.18 5.53 -11.81
N ARG A 152 -12.71 5.91 -12.98
CA ARG A 152 -13.50 7.14 -13.10
C ARG A 152 -14.78 7.10 -12.26
N ALA A 153 -15.44 5.93 -12.17
CA ALA A 153 -16.59 5.74 -11.29
C ALA A 153 -16.20 5.81 -9.80
N MET A 154 -15.04 5.29 -9.42
CA MET A 154 -14.50 5.45 -8.03
C MET A 154 -14.28 6.93 -7.70
N LEU A 155 -13.66 7.69 -8.61
CA LEU A 155 -13.44 9.13 -8.42
C LEU A 155 -14.75 9.91 -8.30
N SER A 156 -15.75 9.61 -9.12
CA SER A 156 -17.07 10.29 -9.02
C SER A 156 -17.74 10.00 -7.66
N VAL A 157 -17.61 8.78 -7.14
CA VAL A 157 -18.10 8.43 -5.79
C VAL A 157 -17.33 9.17 -4.69
N ARG A 158 -16.02 9.37 -4.86
CA ARG A 158 -15.18 10.15 -3.94
C ARG A 158 -15.64 11.61 -3.88
N GLU A 159 -15.88 12.23 -5.04
CA GLU A 159 -16.24 13.65 -5.13
C GLU A 159 -17.64 13.92 -4.56
N ASN A 160 -18.63 13.14 -4.96
CA ASN A 160 -19.98 13.24 -4.40
C ASN A 160 -20.76 11.94 -4.60
N GLU A 161 -20.94 11.20 -3.53
CA GLU A 161 -21.64 9.91 -3.54
C GLU A 161 -23.08 10.01 -4.01
N ILE A 162 -23.82 11.03 -3.52
CA ILE A 162 -25.25 11.24 -3.87
C ILE A 162 -25.40 11.58 -5.35
N ALA A 163 -24.54 12.47 -5.87
CA ALA A 163 -24.58 12.85 -7.28
C ALA A 163 -24.20 11.65 -8.18
N ALA A 164 -23.21 10.84 -7.79
CA ALA A 164 -22.82 9.64 -8.53
C ALA A 164 -23.97 8.62 -8.60
N GLU A 165 -24.67 8.39 -7.49
CA GLU A 165 -25.86 7.51 -7.44
C GLU A 165 -27.01 8.04 -8.28
N SER A 166 -27.24 9.34 -8.32
CA SER A 166 -28.26 9.97 -9.17
C SER A 166 -27.94 9.78 -10.66
N MET A 167 -26.68 9.61 -11.03
CA MET A 167 -26.23 9.28 -12.38
C MET A 167 -26.20 7.78 -12.69
N GLY A 168 -26.73 6.93 -11.79
CA GLY A 168 -26.82 5.48 -11.96
C GLY A 168 -25.54 4.72 -11.56
N ILE A 169 -24.57 5.37 -10.89
CA ILE A 169 -23.36 4.71 -10.42
C ILE A 169 -23.63 4.09 -9.05
N ASN A 170 -23.48 2.78 -8.93
CA ASN A 170 -23.61 2.08 -7.63
C ASN A 170 -22.38 2.32 -6.77
N ALA A 171 -22.45 3.29 -5.85
CA ALA A 171 -21.34 3.69 -4.98
C ALA A 171 -20.80 2.52 -4.14
N PHE A 172 -21.68 1.69 -3.58
CA PHE A 172 -21.30 0.54 -2.78
C PHE A 172 -20.43 -0.46 -3.57
N LYS A 173 -20.80 -0.76 -4.81
CA LYS A 173 -20.05 -1.69 -5.69
C LYS A 173 -18.61 -1.21 -5.92
N TYR A 174 -18.40 0.06 -6.16
CA TYR A 174 -17.06 0.60 -6.44
C TYR A 174 -16.21 0.72 -5.17
N LYS A 175 -16.81 1.03 -4.04
CA LYS A 175 -16.12 1.04 -2.75
C LYS A 175 -15.65 -0.36 -2.35
N ILE A 176 -16.53 -1.38 -2.43
CA ILE A 176 -16.15 -2.75 -2.07
C ILE A 176 -15.10 -3.31 -3.04
N MET A 177 -15.19 -2.97 -4.32
CA MET A 177 -14.20 -3.38 -5.31
C MET A 177 -12.81 -2.83 -4.99
N ALA A 178 -12.69 -1.52 -4.68
CA ALA A 178 -11.42 -0.91 -4.28
C ALA A 178 -10.87 -1.52 -2.99
N PHE A 179 -11.75 -1.77 -2.01
CA PHE A 179 -11.38 -2.34 -0.72
C PHE A 179 -10.83 -3.76 -0.85
N VAL A 180 -11.50 -4.60 -1.63
CA VAL A 180 -11.11 -6.00 -1.86
C VAL A 180 -9.82 -6.10 -2.68
N ILE A 181 -9.67 -5.28 -3.73
CA ILE A 181 -8.43 -5.21 -4.52
C ILE A 181 -7.27 -4.69 -3.65
N GLY A 182 -7.50 -3.65 -2.86
CA GLY A 182 -6.51 -3.12 -1.93
C GLY A 182 -6.03 -4.17 -0.93
N ALA A 183 -6.96 -4.95 -0.35
CA ALA A 183 -6.65 -6.03 0.57
C ALA A 183 -5.90 -7.19 -0.10
N PHE A 184 -6.19 -7.50 -1.37
CA PHE A 184 -5.45 -8.50 -2.14
C PHE A 184 -3.97 -8.13 -2.25
N PHE A 185 -3.66 -6.90 -2.66
CA PHE A 185 -2.28 -6.45 -2.76
C PHE A 185 -1.61 -6.28 -1.39
N ALA A 186 -2.36 -5.93 -0.35
CA ALA A 186 -1.84 -5.93 1.03
C ALA A 186 -1.45 -7.34 1.47
N GLY A 187 -2.27 -8.35 1.16
CA GLY A 187 -1.96 -9.76 1.43
C GLY A 187 -0.73 -10.25 0.67
N LEU A 188 -0.58 -9.89 -0.62
CA LEU A 188 0.63 -10.17 -1.42
C LEU A 188 1.87 -9.57 -0.78
N ALA A 189 1.82 -8.28 -0.42
CA ALA A 189 2.92 -7.58 0.25
C ALA A 189 3.27 -8.21 1.60
N GLY A 190 2.25 -8.66 2.35
CA GLY A 190 2.43 -9.39 3.60
C GLY A 190 3.18 -10.71 3.43
N GLY A 191 2.81 -11.49 2.41
CA GLY A 191 3.51 -12.73 2.06
C GLY A 191 4.99 -12.49 1.71
N LEU A 192 5.27 -11.47 0.89
CA LEU A 192 6.64 -11.07 0.57
C LEU A 192 7.41 -10.62 1.82
N TYR A 193 6.77 -9.85 2.71
CA TYR A 193 7.35 -9.39 3.97
C TYR A 193 7.75 -10.54 4.88
N ALA A 194 6.88 -11.55 5.06
CA ALA A 194 7.15 -12.72 5.88
C ALA A 194 8.38 -13.50 5.40
N HIS A 195 8.47 -13.74 4.08
CA HIS A 195 9.58 -14.48 3.47
C HIS A 195 10.84 -13.63 3.27
N TYR A 196 10.75 -12.31 3.46
CA TYR A 196 11.90 -11.43 3.53
C TYR A 196 12.51 -11.45 4.96
N MET A 197 11.65 -11.27 5.98
CA MET A 197 12.11 -11.21 7.37
C MET A 197 12.57 -12.59 7.89
N GLY A 198 11.90 -13.67 7.51
CA GLY A 198 12.14 -15.02 8.04
C GLY A 198 11.60 -15.26 9.45
N TYR A 199 11.01 -14.22 10.03
CA TYR A 199 10.34 -14.19 11.33
C TYR A 199 9.27 -13.12 11.32
N ILE A 200 8.08 -13.43 11.82
CA ILE A 200 6.97 -12.48 11.98
C ILE A 200 6.34 -12.61 13.34
N GLN A 201 5.98 -11.49 13.93
CA GLN A 201 5.25 -11.42 15.20
C GLN A 201 3.97 -10.59 15.03
N PRO A 202 2.90 -10.90 15.78
CA PRO A 202 1.63 -10.19 15.64
C PRO A 202 1.73 -8.69 15.94
N THR A 203 2.64 -8.29 16.82
CA THR A 203 2.89 -6.88 17.18
C THR A 203 3.49 -6.05 16.04
N ALA A 204 4.03 -6.70 15.00
CA ALA A 204 4.53 -5.99 13.81
C ALA A 204 3.40 -5.52 12.87
N PHE A 205 2.16 -5.97 13.11
CA PHE A 205 0.97 -5.65 12.31
C PHE A 205 -0.08 -4.90 13.13
N ASP A 206 0.37 -4.03 14.02
CA ASP A 206 -0.47 -3.23 14.89
C ASP A 206 -1.09 -2.02 14.16
N PHE A 207 -1.90 -1.28 14.91
CA PHE A 207 -2.51 -0.04 14.46
C PHE A 207 -1.48 1.00 13.98
N ASN A 208 -0.35 1.14 14.69
CA ASN A 208 0.69 2.10 14.31
C ASN A 208 1.21 1.83 12.90
N LYS A 209 1.30 0.54 12.53
CA LYS A 209 1.73 0.15 11.19
C LYS A 209 0.73 0.55 10.11
N SER A 210 -0.56 0.49 10.41
CA SER A 210 -1.60 1.01 9.50
C SER A 210 -1.49 2.53 9.34
N ILE A 211 -1.18 3.25 10.41
CA ILE A 211 -0.93 4.71 10.37
C ILE A 211 0.31 5.02 9.52
N ASP A 212 1.39 4.25 9.64
CA ASP A 212 2.58 4.43 8.80
C ASP A 212 2.21 4.39 7.31
N TYR A 213 1.42 3.38 6.89
CA TYR A 213 0.99 3.26 5.49
C TYR A 213 0.06 4.41 5.06
N LEU A 214 -0.86 4.81 5.95
CA LEU A 214 -1.70 5.98 5.70
C LEU A 214 -0.86 7.25 5.54
N THR A 215 0.17 7.42 6.37
CA THR A 215 1.09 8.56 6.29
C THR A 215 1.80 8.59 4.92
N PHE A 216 2.21 7.44 4.37
CA PHE A 216 2.80 7.37 3.03
C PHE A 216 1.84 7.86 1.95
N VAL A 217 0.56 7.50 2.06
CA VAL A 217 -0.49 7.90 1.12
C VAL A 217 -0.81 9.39 1.24
N VAL A 218 -1.05 9.87 2.46
CA VAL A 218 -1.41 11.28 2.71
C VAL A 218 -0.25 12.20 2.33
N PHE A 219 0.98 11.83 2.71
CA PHE A 219 2.18 12.60 2.37
C PHE A 219 2.47 12.61 0.87
N GLY A 220 2.20 11.50 0.17
CA GLY A 220 2.33 11.41 -1.28
C GLY A 220 1.30 12.26 -2.03
N GLY A 221 0.13 12.42 -1.44
CA GLY A 221 -1.07 13.02 -2.03
C GLY A 221 -2.13 11.96 -2.27
N MET A 222 -3.28 12.13 -1.61
CA MET A 222 -4.42 11.22 -1.76
C MET A 222 -4.95 11.29 -3.19
N GLY A 223 -4.89 10.17 -3.92
CA GLY A 223 -5.31 10.09 -5.32
C GLY A 223 -4.16 10.23 -6.33
N SER A 224 -2.90 10.42 -5.88
CA SER A 224 -1.72 10.37 -6.75
C SER A 224 -0.93 9.10 -6.51
N LEU A 225 -0.82 8.22 -7.52
CA LEU A 225 0.01 7.00 -7.44
C LEU A 225 1.49 7.33 -7.40
N SER A 226 1.94 8.20 -8.29
CA SER A 226 3.33 8.62 -8.36
C SER A 226 3.77 9.31 -7.06
N GLY A 227 2.86 10.12 -6.46
CA GLY A 227 3.08 10.75 -5.17
C GLY A 227 3.28 9.72 -4.05
N SER A 228 2.40 8.73 -3.97
CA SER A 228 2.51 7.66 -2.97
C SER A 228 3.81 6.85 -3.10
N VAL A 229 4.26 6.54 -4.31
CA VAL A 229 5.53 5.84 -4.54
C VAL A 229 6.72 6.67 -4.05
N ILE A 230 6.80 7.95 -4.44
CA ILE A 230 7.89 8.85 -4.05
C ILE A 230 7.88 9.06 -2.53
N ALA A 231 6.73 9.33 -1.94
CA ALA A 231 6.58 9.50 -0.50
C ALA A 231 7.03 8.28 0.27
N THR A 232 6.64 7.09 -0.18
CA THR A 232 7.03 5.82 0.47
C THR A 232 8.55 5.64 0.43
N ILE A 233 9.19 5.93 -0.69
CA ILE A 233 10.66 5.88 -0.79
C ILE A 233 11.27 6.86 0.22
N ILE A 234 10.88 8.13 0.18
CA ILE A 234 11.42 9.16 1.07
C ILE A 234 11.23 8.77 2.53
N LEU A 235 10.00 8.42 2.93
CA LEU A 235 9.67 8.12 4.31
C LEU A 235 10.25 6.78 4.81
N THR A 236 10.51 5.82 3.93
CA THR A 236 11.21 4.58 4.31
C THR A 236 12.70 4.82 4.53
N PHE A 237 13.33 5.73 3.77
CA PHE A 237 14.73 6.08 3.93
C PHE A 237 14.98 7.15 5.01
N LEU A 238 14.00 8.00 5.31
CA LEU A 238 14.14 9.11 6.27
C LEU A 238 14.59 8.66 7.68
N PRO A 239 14.02 7.59 8.29
CA PRO A 239 14.49 7.10 9.57
C PRO A 239 15.96 6.64 9.56
N GLU A 240 16.45 6.19 8.40
CA GLU A 240 17.81 5.76 8.22
C GLU A 240 18.77 6.94 8.10
N LEU A 241 18.38 7.98 7.37
CA LEU A 241 19.17 9.22 7.30
C LEU A 241 19.31 9.87 8.67
N LEU A 242 18.28 9.77 9.51
CA LEU A 242 18.27 10.29 10.89
C LEU A 242 18.98 9.38 11.89
N ARG A 243 19.54 8.23 11.46
CA ARG A 243 20.22 7.28 12.33
C ARG A 243 21.44 7.87 13.06
N GLY A 244 22.08 8.89 12.47
CA GLY A 244 23.18 9.61 13.11
C GLY A 244 22.76 10.36 14.39
N PHE A 245 21.47 10.66 14.55
CA PHE A 245 20.90 11.39 15.68
C PHE A 245 20.22 10.45 16.69
N GLN A 246 20.86 9.37 17.07
CA GLN A 246 20.35 8.21 17.83
C GLN A 246 19.15 8.46 18.77
N ASN A 247 19.26 9.38 19.71
CA ASN A 247 18.23 9.66 20.73
C ASN A 247 17.12 10.60 20.23
N PHE A 248 17.39 11.42 19.24
CA PHE A 248 16.44 12.41 18.71
C PHE A 248 15.62 11.90 17.54
N ARG A 249 15.95 10.72 16.98
CA ARG A 249 15.27 10.16 15.82
C ARG A 249 13.77 9.99 16.03
N MET A 250 13.33 9.57 17.23
CA MET A 250 11.91 9.38 17.56
C MET A 250 11.14 10.71 17.59
N ILE A 251 11.82 11.83 17.82
CA ILE A 251 11.23 13.18 17.83
C ILE A 251 11.34 13.83 16.45
N LEU A 252 12.50 13.68 15.81
CA LEU A 252 12.78 14.33 14.52
C LEU A 252 11.90 13.77 13.39
N TYR A 253 11.59 12.46 13.39
CA TYR A 253 10.76 11.87 12.35
C TYR A 253 9.32 12.43 12.34
N PRO A 254 8.55 12.42 13.45
CA PRO A 254 7.23 13.04 13.48
C PRO A 254 7.28 14.56 13.26
N LEU A 255 8.29 15.24 13.77
CA LEU A 255 8.47 16.68 13.59
C LEU A 255 8.68 17.04 12.11
N ALA A 256 9.52 16.28 11.40
CA ALA A 256 9.72 16.46 9.97
C ALA A 256 8.42 16.25 9.19
N LEU A 257 7.61 15.25 9.57
CA LEU A 257 6.29 15.01 8.96
C LEU A 257 5.33 16.18 9.20
N ILE A 258 5.25 16.69 10.43
CA ILE A 258 4.40 17.84 10.77
C ILE A 258 4.82 19.08 9.96
N ILE A 259 6.10 19.37 9.90
CA ILE A 259 6.63 20.51 9.13
C ILE A 259 6.26 20.36 7.65
N LEU A 260 6.47 19.17 7.07
CA LEU A 260 6.15 18.93 5.67
C LEU A 260 4.65 19.06 5.38
N MET A 261 3.77 18.58 6.29
CA MET A 261 2.32 18.72 6.14
C MET A 261 1.85 20.17 6.27
N ILE A 262 2.49 21.00 7.11
CA ILE A 262 2.18 22.43 7.22
C ILE A 262 2.51 23.16 5.90
N PHE A 263 3.68 22.86 5.30
CA PHE A 263 4.10 23.50 4.05
C PHE A 263 3.41 22.95 2.79
N ARG A 264 2.95 21.69 2.82
CA ARG A 264 2.31 20.99 1.69
C ARG A 264 1.10 20.17 2.14
N PRO A 265 -0.03 20.82 2.51
CA PRO A 265 -1.22 20.12 3.01
C PRO A 265 -1.86 19.20 1.97
N GLN A 266 -1.61 19.40 0.67
CA GLN A 266 -2.10 18.56 -0.43
C GLN A 266 -1.18 17.36 -0.71
N GLY A 267 -0.10 17.16 0.06
CA GLY A 267 0.95 16.18 -0.20
C GLY A 267 1.99 16.63 -1.22
N LEU A 268 2.98 15.77 -1.50
CA LEU A 268 4.13 16.10 -2.37
C LEU A 268 3.71 16.48 -3.79
N LEU A 269 2.80 15.71 -4.39
CA LEU A 269 2.32 15.90 -5.77
C LEU A 269 0.87 16.38 -5.85
N GLY A 270 0.15 16.45 -4.72
CA GLY A 270 -1.27 16.78 -4.70
C GLY A 270 -2.08 15.79 -5.55
N ASP A 271 -3.04 16.31 -6.34
CA ASP A 271 -3.84 15.49 -7.27
C ASP A 271 -3.15 15.30 -8.65
N LYS A 272 -1.91 15.76 -8.81
CA LYS A 272 -1.19 15.66 -10.09
C LYS A 272 -0.44 14.34 -10.18
N GLU A 273 -0.73 13.56 -11.20
CA GLU A 273 0.08 12.40 -11.56
C GLU A 273 1.20 12.80 -12.51
N ILE A 274 2.37 12.21 -12.32
CA ILE A 274 3.48 12.31 -13.29
C ILE A 274 3.06 11.47 -14.50
N THR A 275 2.43 12.13 -15.48
CA THR A 275 2.05 11.47 -16.72
C THR A 275 3.28 11.38 -17.63
N PHE A 276 3.67 10.19 -18.01
CA PHE A 276 4.72 9.95 -19.02
C PHE A 276 4.41 10.58 -20.40
N LYS A 277 3.25 11.20 -20.57
CA LYS A 277 2.87 11.97 -21.77
C LYS A 277 3.73 13.21 -22.03
N ILE A 278 4.45 13.71 -21.04
CA ILE A 278 5.35 14.87 -21.20
C ILE A 278 6.42 14.58 -22.25
N PHE A 279 6.86 13.33 -22.41
CA PHE A 279 7.87 12.97 -23.42
C PHE A 279 7.35 12.85 -24.86
N LYS A 280 6.01 12.74 -25.06
CA LYS A 280 5.44 12.53 -26.40
C LYS A 280 4.84 13.80 -27.03
N LEU A 281 4.35 14.72 -26.21
CA LEU A 281 3.74 15.96 -26.70
C LEU A 281 4.74 17.04 -27.07
N ASP A 282 5.90 17.11 -26.42
CA ASP A 282 6.95 18.05 -26.81
C ASP A 282 7.60 17.70 -28.18
N LYS A 283 7.65 16.40 -28.54
CA LYS A 283 8.10 15.99 -29.86
C LYS A 283 7.11 16.32 -30.98
N LEU A 284 5.82 16.28 -30.72
CA LEU A 284 4.78 16.61 -31.70
C LEU A 284 4.63 18.12 -31.88
N LYS A 285 4.75 18.90 -30.81
CA LYS A 285 4.75 20.37 -30.89
C LYS A 285 6.00 20.90 -31.63
N LYS A 286 7.16 20.32 -31.35
CA LYS A 286 8.41 20.74 -32.00
C LYS A 286 8.44 20.41 -33.50
N ASN A 287 7.74 19.36 -33.94
CA ASN A 287 7.61 19.02 -35.35
C ASN A 287 6.57 19.88 -36.11
N SER A 288 5.46 20.26 -35.43
CA SER A 288 4.47 21.17 -36.02
C SER A 288 4.99 22.61 -36.17
N ASP A 289 5.86 23.06 -35.26
CA ASP A 289 6.47 24.39 -35.34
C ASP A 289 7.59 24.46 -36.41
N ILE A 290 8.18 23.30 -36.74
CA ILE A 290 9.17 23.21 -37.83
C ILE A 290 8.50 23.14 -39.22
N GLU A 291 7.32 22.48 -39.31
CA GLU A 291 6.55 22.47 -40.58
C GLU A 291 5.89 23.81 -40.90
N ASN A 292 5.40 24.52 -39.87
CA ASN A 292 4.77 25.85 -40.04
C ASN A 292 5.79 26.98 -40.23
N GLY A 293 7.06 26.76 -39.95
CA GLY A 293 8.13 27.74 -40.13
C GLY A 293 8.85 27.67 -41.54
N LYS A 294 8.37 26.82 -42.46
CA LYS A 294 8.91 26.70 -43.81
C LYS A 294 8.04 27.34 -44.88
N GLU A 295 6.96 28.01 -44.51
CA GLU A 295 6.08 28.77 -45.43
C GLU A 295 5.95 30.23 -44.99
N ALA A 296 7.09 30.90 -44.76
CA ALA A 296 7.16 32.35 -44.63
C ALA A 296 8.38 32.87 -45.33
#